data_8b834455991ea3d3c329f8d352d4aa53
#
_entry.id   8b834455991ea3d3c329f8d352d4aa53
#
_cell.length_a   1.000
_cell.length_b   1.000
_cell.length_c   1.000
_cell.angle_alpha   90.00
_cell.angle_beta   90.00
_cell.angle_gamma   90.00
#
_symmetry.space_group_name_H-M   'P 1'
#
loop_
_entity.id
_entity.type
_entity.pdbx_description
1 polymer ?
#
loop_
_entity_poly.entity_id
_entity_poly.type
_entity_poly.pdbx_seq_one_letter_code
_entity_poly.pdbx_strand_id
1 'polypeptide(L)'
;MKKAIIDTEKGKMNVKFYEKDAPKTVKNFIDLSEKGYYDGLTFHRVIPDFVIQGGCPQGTGIGGPGYKIDCELDGDNQYHDTGVLSMAHAGRNTGGSQFFICHSRNNTSHLDRNHTCFGKVTEGLEVIDQIKEGDKINSITIVNES
;
A
#
# COMPACT_ATOMS: atom_id res chain seq x y z
N MET A 1 -17.35 -0.46 -8.66
CA MET A 1 -16.00 -0.89 -8.20
C MET A 1 -15.14 0.33 -7.91
N LYS A 2 -14.44 0.33 -6.79
CA LYS A 2 -13.57 1.44 -6.41
C LYS A 2 -12.14 1.18 -6.80
N LYS A 3 -11.40 2.26 -7.12
CA LYS A 3 -9.96 2.21 -7.34
C LYS A 3 -9.33 3.42 -6.66
N ALA A 4 -8.01 3.39 -6.50
CA ALA A 4 -7.26 4.50 -5.92
C ALA A 4 -6.33 5.12 -6.95
N ILE A 5 -6.12 6.43 -6.80
CA ILE A 5 -5.07 7.15 -7.51
C ILE A 5 -4.11 7.68 -6.45
N ILE A 6 -2.90 7.15 -6.42
CA ILE A 6 -1.85 7.60 -5.51
C ILE A 6 -1.04 8.66 -6.25
N ASP A 7 -1.20 9.92 -5.84
CA ASP A 7 -0.48 11.05 -6.42
C ASP A 7 0.76 11.32 -5.59
N THR A 8 1.93 11.26 -6.22
CA THR A 8 3.21 11.46 -5.54
C THR A 8 4.02 12.56 -6.22
N GLU A 9 5.12 12.97 -5.59
CA GLU A 9 6.07 13.92 -6.18
C GLU A 9 6.66 13.41 -7.51
N LYS A 10 6.67 12.12 -7.75
CA LYS A 10 7.26 11.50 -8.94
C LYS A 10 6.23 11.10 -9.99
N GLY A 11 4.94 11.25 -9.71
CA GLY A 11 3.87 10.90 -10.62
C GLY A 11 2.73 10.17 -9.95
N LYS A 12 1.77 9.72 -10.75
CA LYS A 12 0.55 9.07 -10.29
C LYS A 12 0.58 7.57 -10.56
N MET A 13 0.02 6.81 -9.62
CA MET A 13 -0.16 5.37 -9.75
C MET A 13 -1.64 5.04 -9.58
N ASN A 14 -2.23 4.32 -10.53
CA ASN A 14 -3.61 3.84 -10.42
C ASN A 14 -3.58 2.44 -9.80
N VAL A 15 -4.46 2.19 -8.85
CA VAL A 15 -4.51 0.95 -8.09
C VAL A 15 -5.87 0.28 -8.22
N LYS A 16 -5.86 -1.00 -8.57
CA LYS A 16 -7.04 -1.86 -8.51
C LYS A 16 -7.03 -2.62 -7.19
N PHE A 17 -8.15 -2.60 -6.47
CA PHE A 17 -8.26 -3.28 -5.17
C PHE A 17 -8.64 -4.76 -5.32
N TYR A 18 -8.14 -5.57 -4.39
CA TYR A 18 -8.52 -6.98 -4.24
C TYR A 18 -9.66 -7.08 -3.24
N GLU A 19 -10.84 -6.58 -3.61
CA GLU A 19 -11.98 -6.46 -2.69
C GLU A 19 -12.50 -7.79 -2.16
N LYS A 20 -12.39 -8.85 -2.95
CA LYS A 20 -12.83 -10.19 -2.52
C LYS A 20 -11.81 -10.87 -1.63
N ASP A 21 -10.52 -10.62 -1.88
CA ASP A 21 -9.43 -11.23 -1.13
C ASP A 21 -9.26 -10.62 0.26
N ALA A 22 -9.34 -9.29 0.33
CA ALA A 22 -8.99 -8.55 1.53
C ALA A 22 -10.00 -7.44 1.79
N PRO A 23 -11.29 -7.77 1.99
CA PRO A 23 -12.35 -6.76 2.09
C PRO A 23 -12.14 -5.78 3.24
N LYS A 24 -11.67 -6.24 4.39
CA LYS A 24 -11.45 -5.38 5.56
C LYS A 24 -10.25 -4.46 5.37
N THR A 25 -9.18 -4.97 4.78
CA THR A 25 -7.98 -4.20 4.49
C THR A 25 -8.27 -3.14 3.44
N VAL A 26 -8.98 -3.49 2.38
CA VAL A 26 -9.41 -2.57 1.32
C VAL A 26 -10.29 -1.47 1.92
N LYS A 27 -11.28 -1.84 2.74
CA LYS A 27 -12.16 -0.86 3.39
C LYS A 27 -11.37 0.11 4.26
N ASN A 28 -10.43 -0.40 5.05
CA ASN A 28 -9.57 0.42 5.91
C ASN A 28 -8.77 1.43 5.09
N PHE A 29 -8.15 0.98 4.02
CA PHE A 29 -7.36 1.85 3.14
C PHE A 29 -8.23 2.93 2.48
N ILE A 30 -9.41 2.55 1.99
CA ILE A 30 -10.36 3.48 1.40
C ILE A 30 -10.81 4.52 2.42
N ASP A 31 -11.20 4.10 3.62
CA ASP A 31 -11.67 5.00 4.67
C ASP A 31 -10.60 6.01 5.07
N LEU A 32 -9.36 5.57 5.23
CA LEU A 32 -8.24 6.45 5.56
C LEU A 32 -7.94 7.41 4.41
N SER A 33 -7.99 6.93 3.18
CA SER A 33 -7.74 7.76 2.00
C SER A 33 -8.80 8.85 1.84
N GLU A 34 -10.07 8.50 2.06
CA GLU A 34 -11.18 9.46 1.94
C GLU A 34 -11.15 10.53 3.03
N LYS A 35 -10.54 10.24 4.18
CA LYS A 35 -10.35 11.21 5.26
C LYS A 35 -9.14 12.13 5.04
N GLY A 36 -8.36 11.90 3.99
CA GLY A 36 -7.14 12.65 3.75
C GLY A 36 -5.99 12.23 4.66
N TYR A 37 -6.06 11.06 5.27
CA TYR A 37 -5.06 10.58 6.23
C TYR A 37 -3.66 10.50 5.62
N TYR A 38 -3.58 10.09 4.36
CA TYR A 38 -2.30 9.91 3.67
C TYR A 38 -1.73 11.18 3.05
N ASP A 39 -2.51 12.27 3.01
CA ASP A 39 -2.09 13.51 2.37
C ASP A 39 -0.85 14.09 3.07
N GLY A 40 0.21 14.31 2.31
CA GLY A 40 1.46 14.88 2.84
C GLY A 40 2.36 13.90 3.58
N LEU A 41 1.96 12.64 3.74
CA LEU A 41 2.81 11.61 4.31
C LEU A 41 3.91 11.21 3.33
N THR A 42 4.94 10.52 3.80
CA THR A 42 6.10 10.18 2.98
C THR A 42 6.23 8.67 2.77
N PHE A 43 7.00 8.32 1.74
CA PHE A 43 7.56 6.98 1.64
C PHE A 43 8.81 6.97 2.52
N HIS A 44 8.63 6.65 3.78
CA HIS A 44 9.69 6.77 4.79
C HIS A 44 10.74 5.67 4.71
N ARG A 45 10.48 4.62 3.94
CA ARG A 45 11.40 3.50 3.75
C ARG A 45 11.35 3.04 2.30
N VAL A 46 12.46 3.20 1.59
CA VAL A 46 12.58 2.75 0.20
C VAL A 46 13.80 1.87 0.07
N ILE A 47 13.60 0.63 -0.35
CA ILE A 47 14.68 -0.33 -0.58
C ILE A 47 14.63 -0.71 -2.05
N PRO A 48 15.61 -0.28 -2.86
CA PRO A 48 15.62 -0.59 -4.30
C PRO A 48 15.48 -2.09 -4.57
N ASP A 49 14.73 -2.42 -5.61
CA ASP A 49 14.44 -3.78 -6.04
C ASP A 49 13.66 -4.62 -5.01
N PHE A 50 13.21 -4.02 -3.93
CA PHE A 50 12.41 -4.67 -2.89
C PHE A 50 11.04 -3.97 -2.76
N VAL A 51 10.95 -2.90 -1.98
CA VAL A 51 9.68 -2.22 -1.73
C VAL A 51 9.86 -0.71 -1.57
N ILE A 52 8.75 0.03 -1.78
CA ILE A 52 8.59 1.40 -1.30
C ILE A 52 7.49 1.37 -0.24
N GLN A 53 7.77 1.85 0.96
CA GLN A 53 6.87 1.78 2.11
C GLN A 53 6.51 3.18 2.61
N GLY A 54 5.22 3.40 2.84
CA GLY A 54 4.72 4.69 3.33
C GLY A 54 3.48 4.54 4.18
N GLY A 55 2.85 5.68 4.49
CA GLY A 55 1.60 5.71 5.25
C GLY A 55 1.77 5.79 6.76
N CYS A 56 2.99 6.06 7.26
CA CYS A 56 3.23 6.31 8.67
C CYS A 56 3.03 7.81 8.95
N PRO A 57 2.09 8.19 9.84
CA PRO A 57 1.81 9.61 10.09
C PRO A 57 2.99 10.37 10.70
N GLN A 58 3.91 9.66 11.35
CA GLN A 58 5.11 10.26 11.96
C GLN A 58 6.36 10.14 11.08
N GLY A 59 6.27 9.40 9.96
CA GLY A 59 7.41 9.18 9.08
C GLY A 59 8.52 8.33 9.67
N THR A 60 8.25 7.60 10.76
CA THR A 60 9.27 6.86 11.51
C THR A 60 9.13 5.33 11.38
N GLY A 61 8.00 4.86 10.84
CA GLY A 61 7.69 3.43 10.79
C GLY A 61 6.96 2.90 12.02
N ILE A 62 6.78 3.73 13.06
CA ILE A 62 6.14 3.32 14.31
C ILE A 62 4.68 3.78 14.39
N GLY A 63 4.34 4.87 13.71
CA GLY A 63 3.01 5.48 13.79
C GLY A 63 1.94 4.72 13.04
N GLY A 64 0.69 4.96 13.43
CA GLY A 64 -0.48 4.35 12.80
C GLY A 64 -1.76 5.09 13.17
N PRO A 65 -2.92 4.57 12.78
CA PRO A 65 -4.20 5.27 12.94
C PRO A 65 -4.82 5.14 14.34
N GLY A 66 -4.15 4.49 15.28
CA GLY A 66 -4.66 4.31 16.62
C GLY A 66 -5.43 3.01 16.83
N TYR A 67 -5.48 2.15 15.83
CA TYR A 67 -6.11 0.82 15.90
C TYR A 67 -5.32 -0.16 15.03
N LYS A 68 -5.65 -1.43 15.13
CA LYS A 68 -5.02 -2.50 14.33
C LYS A 68 -6.09 -3.26 13.55
N ILE A 69 -5.69 -3.82 12.41
CA ILE A 69 -6.55 -4.65 11.59
C ILE A 69 -5.96 -6.06 11.44
N ASP A 70 -6.83 -7.04 11.24
CA ASP A 70 -6.43 -8.43 11.06
C ASP A 70 -5.84 -8.65 9.67
N CYS A 71 -4.92 -9.61 9.59
CA CYS A 71 -4.41 -10.09 8.30
C CYS A 71 -5.51 -10.87 7.57
N GLU A 72 -5.50 -10.76 6.23
CA GLU A 72 -6.42 -11.47 5.35
C GLU A 72 -5.57 -12.20 4.30
N LEU A 73 -5.17 -13.45 4.61
CA LEU A 73 -4.08 -14.14 3.90
C LEU A 73 -4.54 -15.32 3.04
N ASP A 74 -5.82 -15.65 3.03
CA ASP A 74 -6.31 -16.90 2.45
C ASP A 74 -6.79 -16.80 1.00
N GLY A 75 -6.89 -15.60 0.44
CA GLY A 75 -7.40 -15.39 -0.91
C GLY A 75 -6.44 -15.81 -2.03
N ASP A 76 -6.93 -15.78 -3.25
CA ASP A 76 -6.18 -16.22 -4.44
C ASP A 76 -5.09 -15.25 -4.87
N ASN A 77 -5.18 -13.98 -4.46
CA ASN A 77 -4.23 -12.94 -4.88
C ASN A 77 -3.20 -12.59 -3.80
N GLN A 78 -2.98 -13.46 -2.81
CA GLN A 78 -2.05 -13.22 -1.71
C GLN A 78 -0.60 -13.51 -2.11
N TYR A 79 -0.16 -12.94 -3.23
CA TYR A 79 1.20 -13.08 -3.76
C TYR A 79 1.80 -11.71 -4.01
N HIS A 80 3.06 -11.53 -3.61
CA HIS A 80 3.80 -10.28 -3.74
C HIS A 80 4.54 -10.23 -5.07
N ASP A 81 3.90 -9.65 -6.07
CA ASP A 81 4.43 -9.45 -7.41
C ASP A 81 4.70 -7.95 -7.63
N THR A 82 5.34 -7.60 -8.74
CA THR A 82 5.61 -6.19 -9.10
C THR A 82 4.33 -5.38 -9.07
N GLY A 83 4.35 -4.27 -8.35
CA GLY A 83 3.21 -3.35 -8.27
C GLY A 83 2.14 -3.73 -7.26
N VAL A 84 2.28 -4.85 -6.54
CA VAL A 84 1.30 -5.26 -5.53
C VAL A 84 1.41 -4.38 -4.29
N LEU A 85 0.26 -3.91 -3.79
CA LEU A 85 0.16 -3.21 -2.52
C LEU A 85 -0.11 -4.21 -1.41
N SER A 86 0.68 -4.12 -0.34
CA SER A 86 0.58 -5.01 0.81
C SER A 86 0.68 -4.22 2.10
N MET A 87 0.09 -4.75 3.17
CA MET A 87 0.10 -4.07 4.47
C MET A 87 1.38 -4.36 5.23
N ALA A 88 2.05 -3.29 5.64
CA ALA A 88 3.16 -3.38 6.58
C ALA A 88 2.61 -3.62 7.99
N HIS A 89 3.30 -4.42 8.78
CA HIS A 89 2.94 -4.67 10.18
C HIS A 89 4.13 -5.17 10.98
N ALA A 90 3.98 -5.18 12.30
CA ALA A 90 5.01 -5.64 13.24
C ALA A 90 4.73 -7.06 13.74
N GLY A 91 3.98 -7.84 12.99
CA GLY A 91 3.57 -9.20 13.32
C GLY A 91 2.12 -9.42 12.90
N ARG A 92 1.62 -10.64 13.09
CA ARG A 92 0.27 -11.00 12.66
C ARG A 92 -0.78 -10.11 13.35
N ASN A 93 -1.74 -9.61 12.55
CA ASN A 93 -2.89 -8.83 13.02
C ASN A 93 -2.50 -7.50 13.69
N THR A 94 -1.39 -6.88 13.24
CA THR A 94 -0.94 -5.58 13.77
C THR A 94 -0.89 -4.48 12.71
N GLY A 95 -1.47 -4.71 11.53
CA GLY A 95 -1.55 -3.69 10.48
C GLY A 95 -2.40 -2.49 10.90
N GLY A 96 -2.13 -1.35 10.29
CA GLY A 96 -2.87 -0.11 10.55
C GLY A 96 -2.97 0.74 9.29
N SER A 97 -2.07 1.70 9.10
CA SER A 97 -2.07 2.58 7.94
C SER A 97 -0.88 2.36 7.00
N GLN A 98 0.21 1.81 7.48
CA GLN A 98 1.41 1.65 6.67
C GLN A 98 1.23 0.55 5.62
N PHE A 99 1.68 0.84 4.42
CA PHE A 99 1.63 -0.11 3.31
C PHE A 99 2.93 -0.04 2.52
N PHE A 100 3.18 -1.05 1.71
CA PHE A 100 4.31 -1.03 0.78
C PHE A 100 3.85 -1.48 -0.60
N ILE A 101 4.60 -1.05 -1.61
CA ILE A 101 4.39 -1.43 -3.01
C ILE A 101 5.64 -2.20 -3.44
N CYS A 102 5.43 -3.38 -4.00
CA CYS A 102 6.54 -4.27 -4.36
C CYS A 102 7.21 -3.85 -5.66
N HIS A 103 8.55 -3.89 -5.68
CA HIS A 103 9.35 -3.68 -6.88
C HIS A 103 9.42 -4.92 -7.76
N SER A 104 9.69 -6.08 -7.16
CA SER A 104 9.83 -7.31 -7.93
C SER A 104 9.45 -8.54 -7.12
N ARG A 105 8.93 -9.55 -7.80
CA ARG A 105 8.56 -10.81 -7.17
C ARG A 105 9.77 -11.54 -6.59
N ASN A 106 10.89 -11.50 -7.27
CA ASN A 106 12.09 -12.24 -6.83
C ASN A 106 12.52 -11.87 -5.41
N ASN A 107 12.35 -10.60 -5.04
CA ASN A 107 12.79 -10.11 -3.73
C ASN A 107 11.65 -10.05 -2.71
N THR A 108 10.39 -10.24 -3.11
CA THR A 108 9.23 -10.11 -2.24
C THR A 108 8.44 -11.40 -2.02
N SER A 109 8.79 -12.48 -2.73
CA SER A 109 8.03 -13.74 -2.65
C SER A 109 7.99 -14.33 -1.24
N HIS A 110 9.00 -14.09 -0.42
CA HIS A 110 9.03 -14.57 0.98
C HIS A 110 7.98 -13.92 1.87
N LEU A 111 7.35 -12.85 1.40
CA LEU A 111 6.30 -12.14 2.14
C LEU A 111 4.92 -12.75 1.89
N ASP A 112 4.81 -13.66 0.93
CA ASP A 112 3.53 -14.28 0.56
C ASP A 112 2.88 -14.92 1.79
N ARG A 113 1.58 -14.62 1.98
CA ARG A 113 0.75 -15.11 3.08
C ARG A 113 1.27 -14.76 4.48
N ASN A 114 2.16 -13.76 4.57
CA ASN A 114 2.58 -13.16 5.84
C ASN A 114 2.07 -11.71 5.94
N HIS A 115 1.98 -11.02 4.81
CA HIS A 115 1.43 -9.66 4.71
C HIS A 115 0.23 -9.69 3.78
N THR A 116 -0.80 -8.91 4.11
CA THR A 116 -2.03 -8.88 3.32
C THR A 116 -1.85 -8.08 2.03
N CYS A 117 -1.96 -8.74 0.89
CA CYS A 117 -2.02 -8.09 -0.41
C CYS A 117 -3.45 -7.59 -0.65
N PHE A 118 -3.61 -6.30 -0.92
CA PHE A 118 -4.94 -5.71 -1.05
C PHE A 118 -5.18 -4.94 -2.35
N GLY A 119 -4.19 -4.85 -3.21
CA GLY A 119 -4.35 -4.18 -4.49
C GLY A 119 -3.12 -4.32 -5.36
N LYS A 120 -3.21 -3.76 -6.57
CA LYS A 120 -2.13 -3.78 -7.54
C LYS A 120 -2.14 -2.51 -8.37
N VAL A 121 -0.94 -1.96 -8.62
CA VAL A 121 -0.77 -0.83 -9.54
C VAL A 121 -1.03 -1.32 -10.96
N THR A 122 -1.98 -0.69 -11.63
CA THR A 122 -2.36 -1.02 -13.02
C THR A 122 -1.77 -0.03 -14.03
N GLU A 123 -1.56 1.22 -13.60
CA GLU A 123 -0.92 2.26 -14.41
C GLU A 123 0.06 3.01 -13.53
N GLY A 124 1.21 3.39 -14.09
CA GLY A 124 2.22 4.12 -13.35
C GLY A 124 3.26 3.25 -12.67
N LEU A 125 3.47 2.02 -13.15
CA LEU A 125 4.49 1.12 -12.61
C LEU A 125 5.89 1.76 -12.60
N GLU A 126 6.19 2.58 -13.60
CA GLU A 126 7.48 3.28 -13.71
C GLU A 126 7.70 4.27 -12.57
N VAL A 127 6.62 4.76 -11.94
CA VAL A 127 6.72 5.68 -10.79
C VAL A 127 7.37 4.99 -9.60
N ILE A 128 7.11 3.69 -9.41
CA ILE A 128 7.69 2.91 -8.30
C ILE A 128 9.22 3.04 -8.32
N ASP A 129 9.83 2.93 -9.49
CA ASP A 129 11.28 3.00 -9.64
C ASP A 129 11.85 4.39 -9.41
N GLN A 130 11.02 5.43 -9.48
CA GLN A 130 11.42 6.82 -9.31
C GLN A 130 11.28 7.32 -7.88
N ILE A 131 10.48 6.66 -7.06
CA ILE A 131 10.26 7.04 -5.67
C ILE A 131 11.54 6.86 -4.87
N LYS A 132 11.88 7.89 -4.10
CA LYS A 132 13.03 7.88 -3.19
C LYS A 132 12.57 8.08 -1.76
N GLU A 133 13.38 7.65 -0.81
CA GLU A 133 13.08 7.79 0.60
C GLU A 133 12.86 9.27 0.95
N GLY A 134 11.71 9.54 1.59
CA GLY A 134 11.30 10.90 1.92
C GLY A 134 10.40 11.56 0.89
N ASP A 135 10.18 10.97 -0.28
CA ASP A 135 9.23 11.51 -1.27
C ASP A 135 7.83 11.51 -0.70
N LYS A 136 7.07 12.56 -1.02
CA LYS A 136 5.73 12.76 -0.45
C LYS A 136 4.64 12.09 -1.27
N ILE A 137 3.63 11.60 -0.54
CA ILE A 137 2.32 11.27 -1.09
C ILE A 137 1.53 12.56 -1.04
N ASN A 138 1.22 13.14 -2.21
CA ASN A 138 0.43 14.38 -2.26
C ASN A 138 -1.01 14.11 -1.84
N SER A 139 -1.58 13.02 -2.35
CA SER A 139 -2.93 12.59 -2.00
C SER A 139 -3.17 11.15 -2.46
N ILE A 140 -4.15 10.50 -1.85
CA ILE A 140 -4.70 9.24 -2.35
C ILE A 140 -6.19 9.49 -2.55
N THR A 141 -6.63 9.47 -3.80
CA THR A 141 -8.02 9.73 -4.17
C THR A 141 -8.71 8.41 -4.51
N ILE A 142 -9.89 8.21 -3.93
CA ILE A 142 -10.72 7.04 -4.23
C ILE A 142 -11.77 7.45 -5.26
N VAL A 143 -11.84 6.69 -6.36
CA VAL A 143 -12.80 6.96 -7.43
C VAL A 143 -13.62 5.72 -7.71
N ASN A 144 -14.88 5.93 -8.13
CA ASN A 144 -15.74 4.85 -8.58
C ASN A 144 -15.52 4.66 -10.07
N GLU A 145 -15.33 3.41 -10.47
CA GLU A 145 -15.17 3.03 -11.87
C GLU A 145 -16.37 2.19 -12.27
N SER A 146 -17.07 2.65 -13.27
CA SER A 146 -18.25 1.96 -13.79
C SER A 146 -17.88 0.81 -14.73
#